data_dbde3ccc6862535114899ee9144bfd12
#
_entry.id   dbde3ccc6862535114899ee9144bfd12
#
_cell.length_a   1.000
_cell.length_b   1.000
_cell.length_c   1.000
_cell.angle_alpha   90.00
_cell.angle_beta   90.00
_cell.angle_gamma   90.00
#
_symmetry.space_group_name_H-M   'P 1'
#
loop_
_entity.id
_entity.type
_entity.pdbx_description
1 polymer ?
#
loop_
_entity_poly.entity_id
_entity_poly.type
_entity_poly.pdbx_seq_one_letter_code
_entity_poly.pdbx_strand_id
1 'polypeptide(L)'
;MRNQTISIVKAFAIIFVVLSHCCAIPYVGAFISLFDVPAFFICSGYFFNVKYLSDETTFLKRKVRGLYWPFLKWSIFFLLIHNLLFHTGILNEQIGNAGGGVLHPYTWHAFSQNLWSIVFNMSGYDSFLAGTFWFFRTLFLSSIAMLILFKIGRKIKILKNDTQIAWAILTLSFILTLWQVAEGLKMTGIAQGGYRDLMGLFFMSVGFLIRSYQPTLSVNLLPANPLPSVITRLKWWIGGVIILVLWCIFLPTGMVWRANMQQFLSIPIPAIIGFLLFYDISQYIAKSENIAKRTLVLIGDNTLYIFAFHFCAFKLVSAIKVWCYGLEWNYVGAHPIVNVGSPWDGFWLLYLLVGVFVPLGWIIWWRRISAKWHIDYNYYLILLLQGVKTVCIYAARYAFIAIKACFGYFTGFFQGFADIIKASNPKNEDE
;
A
#
# COMPACT_ATOMS: atom_id res chain seq x y z
N MET A 1 -11.60 8.73 21.49
CA MET A 1 -11.34 9.86 20.55
C MET A 1 -10.21 9.49 19.59
N ARG A 2 -10.28 9.92 18.34
CA ARG A 2 -9.22 9.73 17.34
C ARG A 2 -8.05 10.65 17.67
N ASN A 3 -6.82 10.19 17.54
CA ASN A 3 -5.64 11.01 17.82
C ASN A 3 -5.44 12.03 16.66
N GLN A 4 -5.81 13.29 16.91
CA GLN A 4 -5.76 14.36 15.91
C GLN A 4 -4.33 14.64 15.42
N THR A 5 -3.34 14.56 16.30
CA THR A 5 -1.92 14.73 15.93
C THR A 5 -1.54 13.74 14.81
N ILE A 6 -1.83 12.46 15.01
CA ILE A 6 -1.51 11.44 13.99
C ILE A 6 -2.39 11.59 12.72
N SER A 7 -3.63 12.08 12.85
CA SER A 7 -4.41 12.41 11.64
C SER A 7 -3.73 13.51 10.83
N ILE A 8 -3.17 14.54 11.48
CA ILE A 8 -2.43 15.62 10.81
C ILE A 8 -1.12 15.10 10.21
N VAL A 9 -0.35 14.24 10.93
CA VAL A 9 0.86 13.59 10.35
C VAL A 9 0.51 12.84 9.06
N LYS A 10 -0.57 12.06 9.07
CA LYS A 10 -1.02 11.34 7.87
C LYS A 10 -1.49 12.28 6.77
N ALA A 11 -2.05 13.46 7.12
CA ALA A 11 -2.39 14.47 6.13
C ALA A 11 -1.15 15.01 5.42
N PHE A 12 -0.10 15.37 6.16
CA PHE A 12 1.16 15.77 5.56
C PHE A 12 1.73 14.66 4.68
N ALA A 13 1.78 13.43 5.19
CA ALA A 13 2.32 12.31 4.44
C ALA A 13 1.59 12.08 3.11
N ILE A 14 0.24 12.12 3.10
CA ILE A 14 -0.51 11.92 1.85
C ILE A 14 -0.39 13.11 0.89
N ILE A 15 -0.35 14.35 1.40
CA ILE A 15 -0.11 15.54 0.57
C ILE A 15 1.27 15.42 -0.10
N PHE A 16 2.29 14.97 0.62
CA PHE A 16 3.64 14.76 0.09
C PHE A 16 3.69 13.63 -0.93
N VAL A 17 3.01 12.51 -0.69
CA VAL A 17 2.89 11.44 -1.69
C VAL A 17 2.25 11.96 -2.97
N VAL A 18 1.18 12.73 -2.90
CA VAL A 18 0.54 13.33 -4.09
C VAL A 18 1.51 14.31 -4.77
N LEU A 19 2.19 15.14 -3.98
CA LEU A 19 3.16 16.11 -4.48
C LEU A 19 4.36 15.44 -5.17
N SER A 20 4.89 14.34 -4.62
CA SER A 20 6.01 13.60 -5.22
C SER A 20 5.66 13.01 -6.59
N HIS A 21 4.38 12.76 -6.85
CA HIS A 21 3.90 12.25 -8.13
C HIS A 21 3.53 13.35 -9.15
N CYS A 22 3.42 14.60 -8.75
CA CYS A 22 2.97 15.68 -9.64
C CYS A 22 3.91 16.88 -9.73
N CYS A 23 4.93 16.96 -8.88
CA CYS A 23 5.85 18.09 -8.89
C CYS A 23 7.11 17.76 -9.70
N ALA A 24 7.27 18.41 -10.83
CA ALA A 24 8.44 18.28 -11.68
C ALA A 24 9.60 19.21 -11.27
N ILE A 25 9.44 20.03 -10.22
CA ILE A 25 10.48 20.93 -9.72
C ILE A 25 11.65 20.07 -9.17
N PRO A 26 12.88 20.33 -9.61
CA PRO A 26 14.05 19.57 -9.18
C PRO A 26 14.16 19.48 -7.64
N TYR A 27 14.61 18.34 -7.17
CA TYR A 27 14.85 18.01 -5.74
C TYR A 27 13.60 17.92 -4.86
N VAL A 28 12.44 18.50 -5.22
CA VAL A 28 11.22 18.43 -4.37
C VAL A 28 10.77 16.99 -4.16
N GLY A 29 10.66 16.21 -5.24
CA GLY A 29 10.30 14.79 -5.15
C GLY A 29 11.32 13.98 -4.32
N ALA A 30 12.63 14.20 -4.55
CA ALA A 30 13.69 13.53 -3.81
C ALA A 30 13.67 13.86 -2.31
N PHE A 31 13.46 15.13 -1.96
CA PHE A 31 13.34 15.58 -0.57
C PHE A 31 12.14 14.91 0.14
N ILE A 32 10.99 14.89 -0.50
CA ILE A 32 9.75 14.32 0.04
C ILE A 32 9.89 12.81 0.22
N SER A 33 10.47 12.11 -0.75
CA SER A 33 10.64 10.65 -0.73
C SER A 33 11.49 10.13 0.44
N LEU A 34 12.23 11.01 1.13
CA LEU A 34 13.00 10.66 2.33
C LEU A 34 12.10 10.14 3.46
N PHE A 35 10.87 10.62 3.58
CA PHE A 35 10.04 10.36 4.76
C PHE A 35 8.53 10.16 4.51
N ASP A 36 7.99 10.51 3.33
CA ASP A 36 6.54 10.49 3.05
C ASP A 36 5.91 9.10 3.25
N VAL A 37 6.40 8.10 2.55
CA VAL A 37 5.89 6.72 2.64
C VAL A 37 6.28 6.05 3.96
N PRO A 38 7.54 6.11 4.45
CA PRO A 38 7.92 5.62 5.76
C PRO A 38 7.01 6.11 6.90
N ALA A 39 6.54 7.36 6.84
CA ALA A 39 5.67 7.95 7.87
C ALA A 39 4.38 7.15 8.09
N PHE A 40 3.78 6.55 7.05
CA PHE A 40 2.59 5.72 7.20
C PHE A 40 2.86 4.41 7.96
N PHE A 41 4.01 3.78 7.70
CA PHE A 41 4.42 2.57 8.41
C PHE A 41 4.74 2.89 9.87
N ILE A 42 5.45 3.99 10.13
CA ILE A 42 5.72 4.50 11.49
C ILE A 42 4.41 4.77 12.21
N CYS A 43 3.44 5.47 11.60
CA CYS A 43 2.11 5.67 12.15
C CYS A 43 1.39 4.35 12.48
N SER A 44 1.49 3.36 11.59
CA SER A 44 0.84 2.06 11.82
C SER A 44 1.46 1.31 13.00
N GLY A 45 2.78 1.33 13.11
CA GLY A 45 3.52 0.77 14.25
C GLY A 45 3.24 1.49 15.56
N TYR A 46 3.17 2.82 15.52
CA TYR A 46 2.79 3.64 16.68
C TYR A 46 1.43 3.25 17.27
N PHE A 47 0.48 2.84 16.43
CA PHE A 47 -0.83 2.36 16.88
C PHE A 47 -0.92 0.85 17.11
N PHE A 48 0.16 0.11 16.86
CA PHE A 48 0.14 -1.32 17.16
C PHE A 48 -0.02 -1.53 18.67
N ASN A 49 -1.04 -2.30 19.06
CA ASN A 49 -1.34 -2.56 20.46
C ASN A 49 -1.13 -4.04 20.76
N VAL A 50 -0.28 -4.31 21.74
CA VAL A 50 0.03 -5.68 22.19
C VAL A 50 -1.17 -6.45 22.75
N LYS A 51 -2.28 -5.77 23.08
CA LYS A 51 -3.55 -6.41 23.43
C LYS A 51 -4.10 -7.29 22.31
N TYR A 52 -3.73 -7.03 21.04
CA TYR A 52 -4.11 -7.89 19.93
C TYR A 52 -3.45 -9.27 19.92
N LEU A 53 -2.42 -9.48 20.75
CA LEU A 53 -1.81 -10.80 20.91
C LEU A 53 -2.74 -11.80 21.60
N SER A 54 -3.73 -11.32 22.36
CA SER A 54 -4.79 -12.14 22.97
C SER A 54 -6.09 -12.15 22.15
N ASP A 55 -6.23 -11.28 21.13
CA ASP A 55 -7.40 -11.19 20.26
C ASP A 55 -7.00 -10.96 18.79
N GLU A 56 -6.35 -11.98 18.24
CA GLU A 56 -5.83 -11.98 16.87
C GLU A 56 -6.94 -11.89 15.83
N THR A 57 -8.07 -12.51 16.13
CA THR A 57 -9.23 -12.54 15.22
C THR A 57 -9.74 -11.13 14.98
N THR A 58 -9.89 -10.32 16.02
CA THR A 58 -10.28 -8.91 15.89
C THR A 58 -9.23 -8.09 15.15
N PHE A 59 -7.94 -8.35 15.41
CA PHE A 59 -6.86 -7.69 14.67
C PHE A 59 -6.93 -8.01 13.18
N LEU A 60 -7.01 -9.30 12.83
CA LEU A 60 -7.07 -9.75 11.44
C LEU A 60 -8.30 -9.21 10.72
N LYS A 61 -9.49 -9.29 11.34
CA LYS A 61 -10.72 -8.70 10.79
C LYS A 61 -10.57 -7.21 10.49
N ARG A 62 -9.92 -6.45 11.39
CA ARG A 62 -9.65 -5.01 11.17
C ARG A 62 -8.68 -4.77 10.00
N LYS A 63 -7.61 -5.57 9.88
CA LYS A 63 -6.65 -5.44 8.78
C LYS A 63 -7.25 -5.86 7.44
N VAL A 64 -8.02 -6.93 7.42
CA VAL A 64 -8.76 -7.35 6.22
C VAL A 64 -9.76 -6.26 5.79
N ARG A 65 -10.58 -5.76 6.71
CA ARG A 65 -11.57 -4.69 6.39
C ARG A 65 -10.90 -3.37 6.01
N GLY A 66 -9.75 -3.02 6.61
CA GLY A 66 -9.10 -1.73 6.41
C GLY A 66 -8.07 -1.68 5.29
N LEU A 67 -7.51 -2.81 4.87
CA LEU A 67 -6.43 -2.85 3.88
C LEU A 67 -6.73 -3.83 2.73
N TYR A 68 -6.95 -5.11 3.03
CA TYR A 68 -7.16 -6.12 1.98
C TYR A 68 -8.44 -5.87 1.19
N TRP A 69 -9.54 -5.57 1.88
CA TRP A 69 -10.83 -5.33 1.24
C TRP A 69 -10.85 -4.08 0.33
N PRO A 70 -10.36 -2.90 0.79
CA PRO A 70 -10.21 -1.75 -0.09
C PRO A 70 -9.28 -2.03 -1.28
N PHE A 71 -8.16 -2.72 -1.06
CA PHE A 71 -7.26 -3.15 -2.13
C PHE A 71 -8.01 -3.99 -3.17
N LEU A 72 -8.66 -5.08 -2.74
CA LEU A 72 -9.39 -6.00 -3.61
C LEU A 72 -10.45 -5.26 -4.45
N LYS A 73 -11.30 -4.48 -3.77
CA LYS A 73 -12.38 -3.72 -4.40
C LYS A 73 -11.88 -2.78 -5.50
N TRP A 74 -10.88 -1.98 -5.18
CA TRP A 74 -10.38 -0.97 -6.12
C TRP A 74 -9.50 -1.58 -7.21
N SER A 75 -8.72 -2.60 -6.92
CA SER A 75 -7.95 -3.32 -7.94
C SER A 75 -8.87 -3.99 -8.96
N ILE A 76 -9.93 -4.64 -8.53
CA ILE A 76 -10.92 -5.22 -9.45
C ILE A 76 -11.63 -4.12 -10.25
N PHE A 77 -11.99 -3.01 -9.61
CA PHE A 77 -12.60 -1.89 -10.32
C PHE A 77 -11.71 -1.39 -11.46
N PHE A 78 -10.43 -1.12 -11.19
CA PHE A 78 -9.49 -0.66 -12.22
C PHE A 78 -9.22 -1.72 -13.30
N LEU A 79 -9.16 -3.01 -12.91
CA LEU A 79 -9.04 -4.11 -13.85
C LEU A 79 -10.20 -4.16 -14.85
N LEU A 80 -11.44 -3.94 -14.37
CA LEU A 80 -12.63 -3.96 -15.20
C LEU A 80 -12.71 -2.78 -16.17
N ILE A 81 -12.30 -1.59 -15.74
CA ILE A 81 -12.39 -0.39 -16.59
C ILE A 81 -11.18 -0.19 -17.49
N HIS A 82 -10.10 -0.97 -17.32
CA HIS A 82 -8.84 -0.79 -18.05
C HIS A 82 -9.06 -0.73 -19.57
N ASN A 83 -9.68 -1.75 -20.16
CA ASN A 83 -9.92 -1.80 -21.60
C ASN A 83 -10.89 -0.71 -22.08
N LEU A 84 -11.86 -0.30 -21.23
CA LEU A 84 -12.77 0.79 -21.56
C LEU A 84 -12.01 2.11 -21.71
N LEU A 85 -10.99 2.35 -20.89
CA LEU A 85 -10.19 3.58 -20.94
C LEU A 85 -9.37 3.72 -22.23
N PHE A 86 -9.05 2.61 -22.92
CA PHE A 86 -8.43 2.65 -24.24
C PHE A 86 -9.38 3.23 -25.29
N HIS A 87 -10.67 2.95 -25.23
CA HIS A 87 -11.64 3.53 -26.16
C HIS A 87 -11.82 5.04 -25.97
N THR A 88 -11.49 5.56 -24.79
CA THR A 88 -11.55 7.02 -24.52
C THR A 88 -10.23 7.75 -24.81
N GLY A 89 -9.15 7.01 -25.11
CA GLY A 89 -7.80 7.56 -25.28
C GLY A 89 -7.11 7.97 -23.96
N ILE A 90 -7.76 7.78 -22.79
CA ILE A 90 -7.17 8.03 -21.48
C ILE A 90 -6.03 7.03 -21.20
N LEU A 91 -6.17 5.79 -21.66
CA LEU A 91 -5.06 4.85 -21.81
C LEU A 91 -4.81 4.67 -23.30
N ASN A 92 -3.54 4.53 -23.68
CA ASN A 92 -3.16 4.29 -25.07
C ASN A 92 -1.78 3.60 -25.13
N GLU A 93 -1.45 3.07 -26.30
CA GLU A 93 -0.20 2.37 -26.55
C GLU A 93 0.95 3.30 -26.95
N GLN A 94 0.70 4.57 -27.19
CA GLN A 94 1.68 5.55 -27.66
C GLN A 94 2.36 6.26 -26.50
N ILE A 95 1.58 6.67 -25.51
CA ILE A 95 2.03 7.42 -24.35
C ILE A 95 1.85 6.50 -23.13
N GLY A 96 2.91 5.83 -22.77
CA GLY A 96 2.90 4.90 -21.65
C GLY A 96 3.35 5.51 -20.34
N ASN A 97 3.51 4.64 -19.34
CA ASN A 97 4.14 4.94 -18.08
C ASN A 97 5.65 5.14 -18.28
N ALA A 98 6.19 6.29 -17.87
CA ALA A 98 7.61 6.61 -17.98
C ALA A 98 8.55 5.57 -17.30
N GLY A 99 8.05 4.83 -16.30
CA GLY A 99 8.78 3.78 -15.60
C GLY A 99 8.44 2.34 -16.03
N GLY A 100 7.37 2.13 -16.83
CA GLY A 100 6.82 0.80 -17.11
C GLY A 100 6.59 0.46 -18.59
N GLY A 101 6.92 1.38 -19.50
CA GLY A 101 6.70 1.15 -20.93
C GLY A 101 5.25 1.41 -21.37
N VAL A 102 4.94 0.93 -22.58
CA VAL A 102 3.63 1.12 -23.20
C VAL A 102 2.59 0.22 -22.54
N LEU A 103 1.40 0.74 -22.32
CA LEU A 103 0.26 -0.03 -21.83
C LEU A 103 -0.53 -0.62 -22.98
N HIS A 104 -0.96 -1.87 -22.81
CA HIS A 104 -1.75 -2.60 -23.78
C HIS A 104 -3.13 -2.97 -23.20
N PRO A 105 -4.17 -3.10 -24.03
CA PRO A 105 -5.43 -3.68 -23.61
C PRO A 105 -5.21 -5.10 -23.03
N TYR A 106 -5.94 -5.44 -21.96
CA TYR A 106 -5.84 -6.79 -21.40
C TYR A 106 -6.54 -7.80 -22.31
N THR A 107 -5.82 -8.84 -22.71
CA THR A 107 -6.40 -10.08 -23.22
C THR A 107 -7.14 -10.81 -22.09
N TRP A 108 -8.02 -11.76 -22.44
CA TRP A 108 -8.69 -12.58 -21.43
C TRP A 108 -7.71 -13.35 -20.52
N HIS A 109 -6.60 -13.80 -21.09
CA HIS A 109 -5.54 -14.46 -20.33
C HIS A 109 -4.87 -13.50 -19.33
N ALA A 110 -4.47 -12.32 -19.76
CA ALA A 110 -3.88 -11.30 -18.88
C ALA A 110 -4.88 -10.84 -17.80
N PHE A 111 -6.16 -10.66 -18.16
CA PHE A 111 -7.21 -10.32 -17.21
C PHE A 111 -7.36 -11.38 -16.10
N SER A 112 -7.44 -12.67 -16.48
CA SER A 112 -7.59 -13.76 -15.51
C SER A 112 -6.36 -13.93 -14.62
N GLN A 113 -5.15 -13.81 -15.16
CA GLN A 113 -3.90 -13.82 -14.39
C GLN A 113 -3.84 -12.65 -13.38
N ASN A 114 -4.20 -11.44 -13.82
CA ASN A 114 -4.24 -10.27 -12.95
C ASN A 114 -5.29 -10.43 -11.86
N LEU A 115 -6.49 -10.93 -12.19
CA LEU A 115 -7.53 -11.18 -11.20
C LEU A 115 -7.08 -12.20 -10.14
N TRP A 116 -6.44 -13.29 -10.56
CA TRP A 116 -5.84 -14.27 -9.64
C TRP A 116 -4.80 -13.62 -8.72
N SER A 117 -3.88 -12.85 -9.30
CA SER A 117 -2.82 -12.18 -8.55
C SER A 117 -3.37 -11.12 -7.58
N ILE A 118 -4.43 -10.41 -7.95
CA ILE A 118 -5.12 -9.46 -7.07
C ILE A 118 -5.69 -10.20 -5.85
N VAL A 119 -6.38 -11.31 -6.07
CA VAL A 119 -7.05 -12.04 -4.97
C VAL A 119 -6.05 -12.74 -4.05
N PHE A 120 -5.05 -13.44 -4.59
CA PHE A 120 -4.20 -14.30 -3.78
C PHE A 120 -2.87 -13.69 -3.38
N ASN A 121 -2.31 -12.80 -4.21
CA ASN A 121 -0.97 -12.25 -3.98
C ASN A 121 -0.99 -10.78 -3.58
N MET A 122 -2.16 -10.11 -3.59
CA MET A 122 -2.27 -8.65 -3.49
C MET A 122 -1.33 -7.95 -4.50
N SER A 123 -1.29 -8.47 -5.73
CA SER A 123 -0.48 -8.00 -6.86
C SER A 123 -1.35 -8.01 -8.13
N GLY A 124 -0.78 -7.72 -9.32
CA GLY A 124 -1.55 -7.76 -10.58
C GLY A 124 -2.55 -6.61 -10.75
N TYR A 125 -2.52 -5.62 -9.86
CA TYR A 125 -3.31 -4.39 -10.00
C TYR A 125 -2.83 -3.56 -11.18
N ASP A 126 -3.72 -2.74 -11.74
CA ASP A 126 -3.41 -1.83 -12.84
C ASP A 126 -2.23 -0.91 -12.49
N SER A 127 -1.15 -0.97 -13.26
CA SER A 127 0.07 -0.21 -12.99
C SER A 127 -0.08 1.29 -13.27
N PHE A 128 -1.06 1.67 -14.07
CA PHE A 128 -1.29 3.03 -14.48
C PHE A 128 -2.16 3.81 -13.48
N LEU A 129 -3.35 3.29 -13.13
CA LEU A 129 -4.27 3.97 -12.22
C LEU A 129 -4.09 3.56 -10.75
N ALA A 130 -3.56 2.38 -10.52
CA ALA A 130 -3.36 1.80 -9.21
C ALA A 130 -1.89 1.54 -8.87
N GLY A 131 -0.95 2.20 -9.52
CA GLY A 131 0.49 1.96 -9.35
C GLY A 131 1.02 2.11 -7.93
N THR A 132 0.30 2.82 -7.07
CA THR A 132 0.63 2.96 -5.64
C THR A 132 0.12 1.80 -4.77
N PHE A 133 -0.70 0.88 -5.28
CA PHE A 133 -1.38 -0.15 -4.49
C PHE A 133 -0.46 -1.20 -3.83
N TRP A 134 0.81 -1.26 -4.23
CA TRP A 134 1.83 -2.02 -3.50
C TRP A 134 1.84 -1.69 -2.00
N PHE A 135 1.52 -0.46 -1.62
CA PHE A 135 1.47 0.00 -0.25
C PHE A 135 0.44 -0.76 0.60
N PHE A 136 -0.75 -1.08 0.05
CA PHE A 136 -1.77 -1.88 0.76
C PHE A 136 -1.21 -3.24 1.17
N ARG A 137 -0.54 -3.92 0.22
CA ARG A 137 0.06 -5.23 0.46
C ARG A 137 1.15 -5.15 1.50
N THR A 138 2.09 -4.24 1.32
CA THR A 138 3.20 -4.05 2.25
C THR A 138 2.70 -3.74 3.66
N LEU A 139 1.74 -2.83 3.81
CA LEU A 139 1.20 -2.49 5.13
C LEU A 139 0.39 -3.64 5.76
N PHE A 140 -0.32 -4.41 4.95
CA PHE A 140 -1.07 -5.58 5.39
C PHE A 140 -0.13 -6.68 5.90
N LEU A 141 0.85 -7.08 5.07
CA LEU A 141 1.81 -8.13 5.41
C LEU A 141 2.71 -7.73 6.58
N SER A 142 3.25 -6.51 6.59
CA SER A 142 4.06 -6.00 7.72
C SER A 142 3.25 -6.00 9.03
N SER A 143 1.95 -5.67 8.97
CA SER A 143 1.09 -5.69 10.16
C SER A 143 0.88 -7.10 10.71
N ILE A 144 0.69 -8.10 9.83
CA ILE A 144 0.52 -9.50 10.22
C ILE A 144 1.86 -10.04 10.73
N ALA A 145 2.96 -9.77 10.02
CA ALA A 145 4.30 -10.18 10.44
C ALA A 145 4.64 -9.63 11.83
N MET A 146 4.33 -8.35 12.09
CA MET A 146 4.52 -7.74 13.40
C MET A 146 3.76 -8.48 14.50
N LEU A 147 2.48 -8.83 14.28
CA LEU A 147 1.68 -9.61 15.24
C LEU A 147 2.31 -10.98 15.53
N ILE A 148 2.68 -11.71 14.46
CA ILE A 148 3.27 -13.05 14.57
C ILE A 148 4.62 -13.00 15.31
N LEU A 149 5.49 -12.06 14.94
CA LEU A 149 6.82 -11.92 15.52
C LEU A 149 6.76 -11.47 16.99
N PHE A 150 5.83 -10.62 17.38
CA PHE A 150 5.58 -10.32 18.79
C PHE A 150 5.14 -11.56 19.57
N LYS A 151 4.28 -12.39 18.97
CA LYS A 151 3.82 -13.65 19.58
C LYS A 151 4.96 -14.65 19.77
N ILE A 152 5.83 -14.79 18.77
CA ILE A 152 7.04 -15.61 18.84
C ILE A 152 8.00 -15.02 19.86
N GLY A 153 8.25 -13.72 19.83
CA GLY A 153 9.16 -13.01 20.73
C GLY A 153 8.80 -13.19 22.20
N ARG A 154 7.51 -13.21 22.56
CA ARG A 154 7.06 -13.49 23.92
C ARG A 154 7.35 -14.91 24.42
N LYS A 155 7.60 -15.86 23.52
CA LYS A 155 8.02 -17.22 23.88
C LYS A 155 9.54 -17.34 24.08
N ILE A 156 10.30 -16.36 23.64
CA ILE A 156 11.76 -16.33 23.73
C ILE A 156 12.17 -15.78 25.10
N LYS A 157 12.71 -16.62 25.97
CA LYS A 157 13.03 -16.29 27.37
C LYS A 157 14.01 -15.11 27.55
N ILE A 158 14.86 -14.85 26.55
CA ILE A 158 15.85 -13.76 26.59
C ILE A 158 15.15 -12.38 26.41
N LEU A 159 14.01 -12.33 25.71
CA LEU A 159 13.25 -11.11 25.45
C LEU A 159 12.27 -10.84 26.60
N LYS A 160 12.66 -9.97 27.53
CA LYS A 160 11.94 -9.76 28.79
C LYS A 160 10.72 -8.83 28.67
N ASN A 161 10.67 -7.98 27.64
CA ASN A 161 9.60 -6.99 27.48
C ASN A 161 9.31 -6.70 25.99
N ASP A 162 8.15 -6.05 25.73
CA ASP A 162 7.69 -5.76 24.38
C ASP A 162 8.64 -4.81 23.63
N THR A 163 9.37 -3.94 24.33
CA THR A 163 10.37 -3.03 23.71
C THR A 163 11.58 -3.82 23.17
N GLN A 164 12.05 -4.83 23.92
CA GLN A 164 13.14 -5.70 23.44
C GLN A 164 12.69 -6.55 22.26
N ILE A 165 11.45 -7.02 22.27
CA ILE A 165 10.86 -7.73 21.12
C ILE A 165 10.82 -6.79 19.89
N ALA A 166 10.39 -5.54 20.06
CA ALA A 166 10.35 -4.56 18.96
C ALA A 166 11.76 -4.27 18.40
N TRP A 167 12.78 -4.16 19.25
CA TRP A 167 14.17 -4.03 18.82
C TRP A 167 14.65 -5.26 18.05
N ALA A 168 14.32 -6.47 18.51
CA ALA A 168 14.65 -7.70 17.80
C ALA A 168 13.99 -7.78 16.42
N ILE A 169 12.71 -7.37 16.30
CA ILE A 169 11.99 -7.32 15.01
C ILE A 169 12.63 -6.28 14.09
N LEU A 170 12.97 -5.10 14.61
CA LEU A 170 13.64 -4.04 13.86
C LEU A 170 14.97 -4.55 13.28
N THR A 171 15.82 -5.14 14.13
CA THR A 171 17.12 -5.67 13.73
C THR A 171 16.96 -6.80 12.70
N LEU A 172 16.05 -7.74 12.95
CA LEU A 172 15.77 -8.84 12.04
C LEU A 172 15.29 -8.34 10.67
N SER A 173 14.33 -7.44 10.64
CA SER A 173 13.80 -6.89 9.38
C SER A 173 14.87 -6.08 8.63
N PHE A 174 15.75 -5.36 9.34
CA PHE A 174 16.88 -4.67 8.76
C PHE A 174 17.86 -5.63 8.11
N ILE A 175 18.30 -6.67 8.83
CA ILE A 175 19.26 -7.67 8.33
C ILE A 175 18.67 -8.42 7.12
N LEU A 176 17.40 -8.84 7.20
CA LEU A 176 16.75 -9.55 6.11
C LEU A 176 16.58 -8.66 4.87
N THR A 177 16.27 -7.38 5.03
CA THR A 177 16.22 -6.44 3.90
C THR A 177 17.62 -6.22 3.31
N LEU A 178 18.63 -6.07 4.16
CA LEU A 178 20.02 -5.93 3.76
C LEU A 178 20.47 -7.13 2.90
N TRP A 179 20.21 -8.34 3.39
CA TRP A 179 20.51 -9.58 2.67
C TRP A 179 19.74 -9.66 1.34
N GLN A 180 18.45 -9.36 1.35
CA GLN A 180 17.61 -9.38 0.14
C GLN A 180 18.12 -8.39 -0.92
N VAL A 181 18.55 -7.19 -0.50
CA VAL A 181 19.09 -6.16 -1.42
C VAL A 181 20.49 -6.55 -1.91
N ALA A 182 21.36 -7.10 -1.04
CA ALA A 182 22.71 -7.53 -1.40
C ALA A 182 22.70 -8.63 -2.46
N GLU A 183 21.85 -9.63 -2.29
CA GLU A 183 21.74 -10.78 -3.18
C GLU A 183 20.77 -10.52 -4.37
N GLY A 184 20.12 -9.36 -4.42
CA GLY A 184 19.14 -9.05 -5.45
C GLY A 184 17.94 -9.99 -5.49
N LEU A 185 17.59 -10.59 -4.33
CA LEU A 185 16.53 -11.58 -4.22
C LEU A 185 15.15 -10.96 -4.52
N LYS A 186 14.36 -11.65 -5.34
CA LYS A 186 13.00 -11.23 -5.69
C LYS A 186 12.02 -12.36 -5.40
N MET A 187 10.91 -12.01 -4.76
CA MET A 187 9.80 -12.94 -4.59
C MET A 187 9.05 -13.09 -5.93
N THR A 188 9.02 -14.30 -6.46
CA THR A 188 8.33 -14.61 -7.73
C THR A 188 6.83 -14.33 -7.61
N GLY A 189 6.23 -13.77 -8.66
CA GLY A 189 4.79 -13.45 -8.69
C GLY A 189 4.36 -12.26 -7.83
N ILE A 190 5.33 -11.54 -7.26
CA ILE A 190 5.08 -10.35 -6.45
C ILE A 190 5.58 -9.12 -7.20
N ALA A 191 4.70 -8.13 -7.38
CA ALA A 191 5.10 -6.86 -7.93
C ALA A 191 6.28 -6.27 -7.14
N GLN A 192 7.32 -5.85 -7.86
CA GLN A 192 8.50 -5.21 -7.29
C GLN A 192 9.34 -6.09 -6.34
N GLY A 193 9.19 -7.43 -6.42
CA GLY A 193 10.06 -8.39 -5.72
C GLY A 193 9.89 -8.47 -4.21
N GLY A 194 8.98 -7.72 -3.60
CA GLY A 194 8.57 -7.87 -2.19
C GLY A 194 9.50 -7.30 -1.12
N TYR A 195 10.69 -6.74 -1.44
CA TYR A 195 11.60 -6.23 -0.41
C TYR A 195 11.03 -5.06 0.40
N ARG A 196 10.08 -4.32 -0.15
CA ARG A 196 9.37 -3.25 0.60
C ARG A 196 8.58 -3.79 1.79
N ASP A 197 8.17 -5.06 1.78
CA ASP A 197 7.42 -5.67 2.88
C ASP A 197 8.27 -5.75 4.15
N LEU A 198 9.56 -6.10 4.02
CA LEU A 198 10.51 -6.10 5.14
C LEU A 198 10.85 -4.68 5.60
N MET A 199 11.03 -3.73 4.66
CA MET A 199 11.21 -2.31 4.99
C MET A 199 9.99 -1.74 5.73
N GLY A 200 8.77 -2.11 5.32
CA GLY A 200 7.55 -1.72 6.01
C GLY A 200 7.50 -2.22 7.45
N LEU A 201 7.92 -3.47 7.69
CA LEU A 201 8.04 -4.04 9.03
C LEU A 201 9.09 -3.31 9.87
N PHE A 202 10.23 -2.95 9.28
CA PHE A 202 11.26 -2.13 9.93
C PHE A 202 10.67 -0.81 10.44
N PHE A 203 10.02 -0.03 9.56
CA PHE A 203 9.44 1.26 9.96
C PHE A 203 8.25 1.12 10.92
N MET A 204 7.49 0.04 10.85
CA MET A 204 6.48 -0.25 11.87
C MET A 204 7.11 -0.49 13.24
N SER A 205 8.24 -1.20 13.30
CA SER A 205 8.98 -1.41 14.55
C SER A 205 9.51 -0.10 15.12
N VAL A 206 10.02 0.80 14.25
CA VAL A 206 10.38 2.18 14.64
C VAL A 206 9.20 2.91 15.27
N GLY A 207 8.02 2.84 14.66
CA GLY A 207 6.82 3.50 15.19
C GLY A 207 6.39 2.98 16.56
N PHE A 208 6.47 1.66 16.78
CA PHE A 208 6.22 1.06 18.09
C PHE A 208 7.22 1.54 19.15
N LEU A 209 8.51 1.58 18.79
CA LEU A 209 9.57 2.06 19.68
C LEU A 209 9.41 3.53 20.03
N ILE A 210 9.10 4.41 19.06
CA ILE A 210 8.81 5.83 19.31
C ILE A 210 7.70 5.95 20.36
N ARG A 211 6.60 5.21 20.22
CA ARG A 211 5.52 5.21 21.20
C ARG A 211 5.97 4.70 22.57
N SER A 212 6.77 3.64 22.61
CA SER A 212 7.23 3.03 23.86
C SER A 212 8.16 3.95 24.65
N TYR A 213 8.96 4.74 23.95
CA TYR A 213 9.88 5.72 24.57
C TYR A 213 9.27 7.11 24.75
N GLN A 214 8.11 7.39 24.20
CA GLN A 214 7.49 8.73 24.29
C GLN A 214 7.35 9.27 25.71
N PRO A 215 6.96 8.49 26.76
CA PRO A 215 6.94 8.97 28.13
C PRO A 215 8.33 9.43 28.61
N THR A 216 9.36 8.67 28.29
CA THR A 216 10.76 8.97 28.67
C THR A 216 11.33 10.16 27.89
N LEU A 217 11.03 10.22 26.57
CA LEU A 217 11.44 11.33 25.71
C LEU A 217 10.77 12.65 26.11
N SER A 218 9.50 12.63 26.50
CA SER A 218 8.80 13.82 26.96
C SER A 218 9.32 14.35 28.30
N VAL A 219 9.86 13.47 29.14
CA VAL A 219 10.49 13.85 30.42
C VAL A 219 11.92 14.39 30.23
N ASN A 220 12.68 13.79 29.31
CA ASN A 220 14.13 14.07 29.20
C ASN A 220 14.50 15.09 28.09
N LEU A 221 13.70 15.17 27.02
CA LEU A 221 13.94 16.13 25.94
C LEU A 221 13.10 17.39 26.02
N LEU A 222 12.01 17.36 26.77
CA LEU A 222 11.15 18.50 27.04
C LEU A 222 11.11 18.68 28.55
N PRO A 223 11.75 19.73 29.12
CA PRO A 223 11.65 20.01 30.54
C PRO A 223 10.18 20.09 30.95
N ALA A 224 9.91 19.59 32.15
CA ALA A 224 8.55 19.47 32.71
C ALA A 224 7.81 20.81 32.86
N ASN A 225 8.44 21.95 32.54
CA ASN A 225 7.84 23.29 32.54
C ASN A 225 8.72 24.30 31.76
N PRO A 226 8.13 25.29 31.12
CA PRO A 226 6.94 25.28 30.28
C PRO A 226 7.24 24.72 28.87
N LEU A 227 6.22 24.52 28.04
CA LEU A 227 6.39 24.22 26.61
C LEU A 227 7.65 24.91 26.05
N PRO A 228 8.55 24.18 25.34
CA PRO A 228 9.74 24.81 24.73
C PRO A 228 9.26 26.06 24.00
N SER A 229 9.96 27.17 24.22
CA SER A 229 9.59 28.45 23.61
C SER A 229 9.41 28.23 22.11
N VAL A 230 8.51 28.98 21.48
CA VAL A 230 8.30 28.92 20.02
C VAL A 230 9.63 29.01 19.29
N ILE A 231 10.59 29.80 19.84
CA ILE A 231 11.94 29.94 19.34
C ILE A 231 12.73 28.61 19.37
N THR A 232 12.63 27.85 20.46
CA THR A 232 13.34 26.56 20.57
C THR A 232 12.78 25.54 19.61
N ARG A 233 11.46 25.50 19.41
CA ARG A 233 10.82 24.63 18.39
C ARG A 233 11.20 25.06 16.99
N LEU A 234 11.21 26.34 16.69
CA LEU A 234 11.60 26.86 15.39
C LEU A 234 13.04 26.49 15.04
N LYS A 235 13.98 26.60 16.00
CA LYS A 235 15.36 26.13 15.82
C LYS A 235 15.43 24.65 15.50
N TRP A 236 14.64 23.83 16.21
CA TRP A 236 14.57 22.38 15.95
C TRP A 236 13.99 22.07 14.56
N TRP A 237 12.93 22.76 14.15
CA TRP A 237 12.33 22.57 12.83
C TRP A 237 13.28 22.99 11.70
N ILE A 238 13.93 24.14 11.83
CA ILE A 238 14.92 24.62 10.87
C ILE A 238 16.08 23.63 10.78
N GLY A 239 16.64 23.21 11.91
CA GLY A 239 17.72 22.23 11.96
C GLY A 239 17.35 20.90 11.30
N GLY A 240 16.15 20.38 11.59
CA GLY A 240 15.62 19.17 10.95
C GLY A 240 15.47 19.32 9.44
N VAL A 241 14.94 20.44 8.96
CA VAL A 241 14.82 20.71 7.52
C VAL A 241 16.20 20.82 6.87
N ILE A 242 17.15 21.51 7.49
CA ILE A 242 18.53 21.62 6.97
C ILE A 242 19.15 20.22 6.82
N ILE A 243 19.05 19.37 7.84
CA ILE A 243 19.56 17.99 7.78
C ILE A 243 18.91 17.23 6.63
N LEU A 244 17.58 17.31 6.46
CA LEU A 244 16.89 16.64 5.38
C LEU A 244 17.27 17.18 4.00
N VAL A 245 17.50 18.48 3.85
CA VAL A 245 17.98 19.08 2.60
C VAL A 245 19.39 18.60 2.27
N LEU A 246 20.30 18.61 3.23
CA LEU A 246 21.66 18.09 3.05
C LEU A 246 21.61 16.59 2.69
N TRP A 247 20.74 15.82 3.34
CA TRP A 247 20.56 14.41 3.03
C TRP A 247 20.03 14.19 1.60
N CYS A 248 19.06 14.99 1.18
CA CYS A 248 18.53 14.96 -0.19
C CYS A 248 19.60 15.25 -1.25
N ILE A 249 20.51 16.17 -0.97
CA ILE A 249 21.58 16.56 -1.91
C ILE A 249 22.67 15.48 -1.99
N PHE A 250 23.15 14.99 -0.85
CA PHE A 250 24.31 14.10 -0.80
C PHE A 250 23.97 12.61 -0.82
N LEU A 251 22.82 12.22 -0.28
CA LEU A 251 22.40 10.81 -0.12
C LEU A 251 20.91 10.63 -0.49
N PRO A 252 20.49 10.98 -1.72
CA PRO A 252 19.11 10.88 -2.13
C PRO A 252 18.62 9.42 -1.99
N THR A 253 17.52 9.25 -1.29
CA THR A 253 16.96 7.94 -0.98
C THR A 253 15.44 8.00 -0.87
N GLY A 254 14.81 6.84 -0.81
CA GLY A 254 13.38 6.72 -0.63
C GLY A 254 12.96 5.25 -0.58
N MET A 255 11.70 5.01 -0.29
CA MET A 255 11.16 3.65 -0.27
C MET A 255 10.84 3.18 -1.70
N VAL A 256 11.86 3.20 -2.57
CA VAL A 256 11.77 2.88 -4.00
C VAL A 256 11.63 1.36 -4.23
N TRP A 257 11.13 0.97 -5.41
CA TRP A 257 10.86 -0.43 -5.73
C TRP A 257 12.07 -1.28 -6.10
N ARG A 258 13.21 -0.63 -6.38
CA ARG A 258 14.50 -1.27 -6.64
C ARG A 258 15.56 -0.53 -5.83
N ALA A 259 15.60 -0.82 -4.54
CA ALA A 259 16.64 -0.25 -3.69
C ALA A 259 17.99 -0.88 -4.04
N ASN A 260 19.00 -0.03 -4.13
CA ASN A 260 20.39 -0.46 -4.01
C ASN A 260 20.83 -0.35 -2.54
N MET A 261 22.00 -0.89 -2.24
CA MET A 261 22.55 -0.92 -0.87
C MET A 261 22.66 0.48 -0.26
N GLN A 262 23.14 1.46 -1.02
CA GLN A 262 23.29 2.85 -0.55
C GLN A 262 21.93 3.44 -0.17
N GLN A 263 20.92 3.29 -1.04
CA GLN A 263 19.58 3.81 -0.76
C GLN A 263 18.93 3.13 0.45
N PHE A 264 19.13 1.84 0.61
CA PHE A 264 18.59 1.10 1.76
C PHE A 264 19.26 1.54 3.06
N LEU A 265 20.60 1.66 3.11
CA LEU A 265 21.34 2.05 4.31
C LEU A 265 21.09 3.51 4.69
N SER A 266 20.82 4.38 3.74
CA SER A 266 20.61 5.80 3.99
C SER A 266 19.19 6.18 4.41
N ILE A 267 18.14 5.41 4.09
CA ILE A 267 16.74 5.78 4.34
C ILE A 267 16.31 5.83 5.81
N PRO A 268 16.79 4.97 6.75
CA PRO A 268 16.29 4.97 8.11
C PRO A 268 16.39 6.31 8.84
N ILE A 269 17.50 7.00 8.69
CA ILE A 269 17.79 8.24 9.41
C ILE A 269 16.88 9.39 8.96
N PRO A 270 16.84 9.78 7.66
CA PRO A 270 15.99 10.89 7.25
C PRO A 270 14.49 10.57 7.40
N ALA A 271 14.07 9.31 7.27
CA ALA A 271 12.69 8.92 7.50
C ALA A 271 12.26 9.15 8.95
N ILE A 272 13.11 8.81 9.92
CA ILE A 272 12.85 9.05 11.35
C ILE A 272 12.87 10.55 11.66
N ILE A 273 13.87 11.30 11.16
CA ILE A 273 13.97 12.75 11.35
C ILE A 273 12.73 13.44 10.76
N GLY A 274 12.37 13.13 9.53
CA GLY A 274 11.18 13.68 8.87
C GLY A 274 9.89 13.37 9.62
N PHE A 275 9.72 12.11 10.07
CA PHE A 275 8.56 11.74 10.89
C PHE A 275 8.49 12.54 12.18
N LEU A 276 9.58 12.64 12.95
CA LEU A 276 9.62 13.36 14.22
C LEU A 276 9.38 14.86 14.03
N LEU A 277 9.93 15.45 12.97
CA LEU A 277 9.70 16.84 12.59
C LEU A 277 8.21 17.11 12.35
N PHE A 278 7.58 16.33 11.45
CA PHE A 278 6.16 16.51 11.15
C PHE A 278 5.23 16.08 12.29
N TYR A 279 5.66 15.16 13.15
CA TYR A 279 4.95 14.81 14.36
C TYR A 279 4.88 15.98 15.34
N ASP A 280 6.02 16.67 15.59
CA ASP A 280 6.04 17.85 16.48
C ASP A 280 5.26 19.03 15.89
N ILE A 281 5.41 19.32 14.59
CA ILE A 281 4.58 20.31 13.88
C ILE A 281 3.08 19.96 14.04
N SER A 282 2.73 18.70 13.86
CA SER A 282 1.34 18.22 13.99
C SER A 282 0.80 18.36 15.42
N GLN A 283 1.64 18.14 16.43
CA GLN A 283 1.27 18.38 17.83
C GLN A 283 0.98 19.87 18.09
N TYR A 284 1.75 20.75 17.49
CA TYR A 284 1.55 22.20 17.59
C TYR A 284 0.23 22.61 16.91
N ILE A 285 -0.01 22.16 15.68
CA ILE A 285 -1.25 22.44 14.93
C ILE A 285 -2.48 21.85 15.65
N ALA A 286 -2.35 20.67 16.24
CA ALA A 286 -3.46 19.99 16.93
C ALA A 286 -4.02 20.79 18.14
N LYS A 287 -3.23 21.72 18.71
CA LYS A 287 -3.66 22.60 19.80
C LYS A 287 -4.51 23.78 19.34
N SER A 288 -4.46 24.15 18.07
CA SER A 288 -5.26 25.23 17.51
C SER A 288 -6.68 24.75 17.17
N GLU A 289 -7.65 25.67 17.09
CA GLU A 289 -9.03 25.38 16.67
C GLU A 289 -9.41 26.17 15.42
N ASN A 290 -8.51 26.15 14.44
CA ASN A 290 -8.67 26.87 13.18
C ASN A 290 -9.09 25.95 12.02
N ILE A 291 -9.42 26.57 10.87
CA ILE A 291 -9.85 25.87 9.66
C ILE A 291 -8.73 24.96 9.09
N ALA A 292 -7.47 25.38 9.22
CA ALA A 292 -6.32 24.61 8.72
C ALA A 292 -6.21 23.26 9.45
N LYS A 293 -6.33 23.24 10.81
CA LYS A 293 -6.39 22.00 11.58
C LYS A 293 -7.54 21.11 11.12
N ARG A 294 -8.76 21.68 11.00
CA ARG A 294 -9.95 20.90 10.60
C ARG A 294 -9.75 20.26 9.22
N THR A 295 -9.20 21.01 8.28
CA THR A 295 -8.90 20.51 6.93
C THR A 295 -7.84 19.41 6.96
N LEU A 296 -6.74 19.60 7.69
CA LEU A 296 -5.70 18.58 7.81
C LEU A 296 -6.23 17.31 8.49
N VAL A 297 -7.02 17.42 9.54
CA VAL A 297 -7.64 16.25 10.18
C VAL A 297 -8.56 15.53 9.19
N LEU A 298 -9.37 16.28 8.41
CA LEU A 298 -10.24 15.70 7.39
C LEU A 298 -9.47 14.95 6.30
N ILE A 299 -8.37 15.54 5.79
CA ILE A 299 -7.46 14.90 4.83
C ILE A 299 -6.85 13.63 5.47
N GLY A 300 -6.30 13.74 6.68
CA GLY A 300 -5.64 12.64 7.37
C GLY A 300 -6.57 11.46 7.70
N ASP A 301 -7.85 11.74 7.91
CA ASP A 301 -8.87 10.72 8.17
C ASP A 301 -9.36 10.02 6.89
N ASN A 302 -9.10 10.61 5.74
CA ASN A 302 -9.51 10.10 4.44
C ASN A 302 -8.32 9.76 3.50
N THR A 303 -7.12 9.62 4.05
CA THR A 303 -5.89 9.33 3.28
C THR A 303 -6.04 8.16 2.32
N LEU A 304 -6.79 7.12 2.69
CA LEU A 304 -6.99 5.93 1.88
C LEU A 304 -7.63 6.24 0.51
N TYR A 305 -8.60 7.15 0.48
CA TYR A 305 -9.29 7.51 -0.76
C TYR A 305 -8.44 8.43 -1.63
N ILE A 306 -7.73 9.37 -1.01
CA ILE A 306 -6.77 10.23 -1.72
C ILE A 306 -5.70 9.35 -2.34
N PHE A 307 -5.13 8.43 -1.57
CA PHE A 307 -4.13 7.48 -2.02
C PHE A 307 -4.63 6.61 -3.20
N ALA A 308 -5.86 6.12 -3.14
CA ALA A 308 -6.40 5.23 -4.17
C ALA A 308 -6.74 5.96 -5.48
N PHE A 309 -7.10 7.25 -5.44
CA PHE A 309 -7.72 7.93 -6.59
C PHE A 309 -6.97 9.16 -7.10
N HIS A 310 -5.83 9.56 -6.51
CA HIS A 310 -5.12 10.75 -6.98
C HIS A 310 -4.64 10.64 -8.44
N PHE A 311 -4.22 9.45 -8.90
CA PHE A 311 -3.86 9.26 -10.31
C PHE A 311 -5.05 9.42 -11.26
N CYS A 312 -6.24 8.97 -10.85
CA CYS A 312 -7.47 9.23 -11.61
C CYS A 312 -7.78 10.72 -11.63
N ALA A 313 -7.66 11.40 -10.49
CA ALA A 313 -7.88 12.84 -10.39
C ALA A 313 -6.88 13.64 -11.24
N PHE A 314 -5.64 13.17 -11.37
CA PHE A 314 -4.64 13.78 -12.24
C PHE A 314 -5.06 13.82 -13.72
N LYS A 315 -5.85 12.85 -14.19
CA LYS A 315 -6.32 12.82 -15.58
C LYS A 315 -7.21 14.02 -15.94
N LEU A 316 -7.93 14.58 -14.96
CA LEU A 316 -8.69 15.82 -15.16
C LEU A 316 -7.75 17.00 -15.49
N VAL A 317 -6.65 17.12 -14.74
CA VAL A 317 -5.66 18.16 -14.97
C VAL A 317 -4.86 17.89 -16.24
N SER A 318 -4.56 16.62 -16.53
CA SER A 318 -3.91 16.22 -17.78
C SER A 318 -4.73 16.65 -19.00
N ALA A 319 -6.05 16.46 -18.98
CA ALA A 319 -6.94 16.91 -20.05
C ALA A 319 -6.92 18.45 -20.22
N ILE A 320 -6.94 19.19 -19.10
CA ILE A 320 -6.83 20.66 -19.12
C ILE A 320 -5.47 21.08 -19.70
N LYS A 321 -4.38 20.46 -19.26
CA LYS A 321 -3.02 20.79 -19.72
C LYS A 321 -2.85 20.48 -21.22
N VAL A 322 -3.35 19.33 -21.68
CA VAL A 322 -3.38 18.95 -23.10
C VAL A 322 -4.10 19.99 -23.93
N TRP A 323 -5.26 20.44 -23.46
CA TRP A 323 -6.02 21.48 -24.13
C TRP A 323 -5.28 22.83 -24.14
N CYS A 324 -4.71 23.27 -23.00
CA CYS A 324 -4.00 24.56 -22.91
C CYS A 324 -2.73 24.62 -23.78
N TYR A 325 -2.03 23.47 -23.93
CA TYR A 325 -0.79 23.40 -24.73
C TYR A 325 -1.01 22.96 -26.17
N GLY A 326 -2.27 22.73 -26.59
CA GLY A 326 -2.60 22.29 -27.95
C GLY A 326 -2.00 20.92 -28.31
N LEU A 327 -1.85 20.04 -27.32
CA LEU A 327 -1.28 18.69 -27.52
C LEU A 327 -2.35 17.74 -28.06
N GLU A 328 -1.91 16.64 -28.67
CA GLU A 328 -2.81 15.55 -29.05
C GLU A 328 -3.46 14.92 -27.81
N TRP A 329 -4.72 14.49 -27.95
CA TRP A 329 -5.49 13.91 -26.84
C TRP A 329 -4.82 12.70 -26.17
N ASN A 330 -4.01 11.93 -26.93
CA ASN A 330 -3.28 10.79 -26.41
C ASN A 330 -2.31 11.14 -25.26
N TYR A 331 -1.85 12.41 -25.15
CA TYR A 331 -1.03 12.87 -24.02
C TYR A 331 -1.77 12.83 -22.67
N VAL A 332 -3.10 12.76 -22.64
CA VAL A 332 -3.85 12.50 -21.40
C VAL A 332 -3.42 11.16 -20.77
N GLY A 333 -2.98 10.22 -21.61
CA GLY A 333 -2.39 8.94 -21.19
C GLY A 333 -1.05 9.04 -20.48
N ALA A 334 -0.36 10.18 -20.46
CA ALA A 334 0.92 10.31 -19.79
C ALA A 334 0.79 10.00 -18.28
N HIS A 335 1.79 9.26 -17.73
CA HIS A 335 1.76 8.80 -16.34
C HIS A 335 3.04 9.22 -15.60
N PRO A 336 2.90 9.71 -14.35
CA PRO A 336 1.65 10.04 -13.66
C PRO A 336 0.97 11.31 -14.16
N ILE A 337 1.73 12.23 -14.77
CA ILE A 337 1.28 13.55 -15.26
C ILE A 337 1.81 13.83 -16.67
N VAL A 338 1.28 14.86 -17.32
CA VAL A 338 1.81 15.36 -18.61
C VAL A 338 3.06 16.20 -18.35
N ASN A 339 4.23 15.66 -18.68
CA ASN A 339 5.54 16.31 -18.54
C ASN A 339 5.92 17.09 -19.81
N VAL A 340 5.07 18.00 -20.25
CA VAL A 340 5.33 18.92 -21.37
C VAL A 340 5.31 20.34 -20.83
N GLY A 341 6.19 21.19 -21.33
CA GLY A 341 6.33 22.58 -20.87
C GLY A 341 7.32 22.74 -19.72
N SER A 342 7.31 23.90 -19.09
CA SER A 342 8.22 24.22 -17.98
C SER A 342 7.79 23.53 -16.66
N PRO A 343 8.71 23.03 -15.85
CA PRO A 343 8.41 22.61 -14.46
C PRO A 343 7.77 23.72 -13.62
N TRP A 344 7.90 24.96 -14.03
CA TRP A 344 7.42 26.16 -13.33
C TRP A 344 6.10 26.70 -13.90
N ASP A 345 5.43 25.96 -14.78
CA ASP A 345 4.17 26.37 -15.43
C ASP A 345 2.95 26.45 -14.49
N GLY A 346 3.15 26.09 -13.20
CA GLY A 346 2.08 26.10 -12.20
C GLY A 346 1.14 24.91 -12.24
N PHE A 347 1.16 24.07 -13.27
CA PHE A 347 0.29 22.89 -13.36
C PHE A 347 0.52 21.90 -12.21
N TRP A 348 1.75 21.80 -11.67
CA TRP A 348 2.03 20.95 -10.52
C TRP A 348 1.15 21.29 -9.31
N LEU A 349 0.88 22.60 -9.09
CA LEU A 349 -0.01 23.02 -8.00
C LEU A 349 -1.45 22.60 -8.27
N LEU A 350 -1.92 22.72 -9.52
CA LEU A 350 -3.26 22.28 -9.91
C LEU A 350 -3.38 20.74 -9.76
N TYR A 351 -2.37 19.98 -10.20
CA TYR A 351 -2.31 18.52 -9.96
C TYR A 351 -2.39 18.18 -8.48
N LEU A 352 -1.63 18.89 -7.63
CA LEU A 352 -1.66 18.69 -6.19
C LEU A 352 -3.05 18.95 -5.61
N LEU A 353 -3.64 20.09 -5.90
CA LEU A 353 -4.96 20.47 -5.39
C LEU A 353 -6.04 19.47 -5.86
N VAL A 354 -6.07 19.17 -7.14
CA VAL A 354 -7.05 18.23 -7.71
C VAL A 354 -6.81 16.81 -7.18
N GLY A 355 -5.54 16.37 -7.09
CA GLY A 355 -5.18 15.05 -6.57
C GLY A 355 -5.56 14.82 -5.11
N VAL A 356 -5.58 15.88 -4.29
CA VAL A 356 -5.99 15.80 -2.88
C VAL A 356 -7.49 16.02 -2.72
N PHE A 357 -8.03 17.10 -3.28
CA PHE A 357 -9.38 17.55 -2.96
C PHE A 357 -10.49 16.89 -3.78
N VAL A 358 -10.22 16.42 -5.00
CA VAL A 358 -11.25 15.71 -5.80
C VAL A 358 -11.59 14.36 -5.17
N PRO A 359 -10.62 13.46 -4.83
CA PRO A 359 -10.94 12.21 -4.13
C PRO A 359 -11.57 12.45 -2.75
N LEU A 360 -11.13 13.49 -2.03
CA LEU A 360 -11.69 13.87 -0.73
C LEU A 360 -13.14 14.34 -0.87
N GLY A 361 -13.42 15.23 -1.81
CA GLY A 361 -14.77 15.73 -2.10
C GLY A 361 -15.71 14.59 -2.53
N TRP A 362 -15.22 13.72 -3.41
CA TRP A 362 -15.96 12.54 -3.86
C TRP A 362 -16.40 11.64 -2.70
N ILE A 363 -15.49 11.27 -1.77
CA ILE A 363 -15.85 10.39 -0.66
C ILE A 363 -16.81 11.06 0.33
N ILE A 364 -16.67 12.36 0.57
CA ILE A 364 -17.59 13.10 1.43
C ILE A 364 -18.99 13.14 0.80
N TRP A 365 -19.06 13.47 -0.48
CA TRP A 365 -20.30 13.50 -1.25
C TRP A 365 -20.97 12.11 -1.29
N TRP A 366 -20.17 11.05 -1.59
CA TRP A 366 -20.66 9.68 -1.60
C TRP A 366 -21.23 9.25 -0.26
N ARG A 367 -20.55 9.55 0.85
CA ARG A 367 -21.04 9.24 2.20
C ARG A 367 -22.36 9.94 2.51
N ARG A 368 -22.54 11.18 2.08
CA ARG A 368 -23.79 11.91 2.25
C ARG A 368 -24.94 11.27 1.46
N ILE A 369 -24.69 10.89 0.22
CA ILE A 369 -25.68 10.22 -0.63
C ILE A 369 -26.01 8.84 -0.07
N SER A 370 -25.00 8.03 0.24
CA SER A 370 -25.20 6.68 0.79
C SER A 370 -26.02 6.70 2.08
N ALA A 371 -25.76 7.69 2.95
CA ALA A 371 -26.54 7.87 4.18
C ALA A 371 -28.00 8.27 3.86
N LYS A 372 -28.20 9.18 2.90
CA LYS A 372 -29.54 9.64 2.49
C LYS A 372 -30.39 8.52 1.87
N TRP A 373 -29.76 7.67 1.06
CA TRP A 373 -30.45 6.61 0.33
C TRP A 373 -30.34 5.24 1.01
N HIS A 374 -29.83 5.18 2.24
CA HIS A 374 -29.57 3.93 2.98
C HIS A 374 -28.82 2.85 2.15
N ILE A 375 -27.94 3.31 1.24
CA ILE A 375 -27.14 2.43 0.40
C ILE A 375 -25.99 1.87 1.23
N ASP A 376 -26.13 0.62 1.68
CA ASP A 376 -24.99 -0.12 2.25
C ASP A 376 -24.22 -0.85 1.15
N TYR A 377 -23.22 -0.16 0.60
CA TYR A 377 -22.36 -0.70 -0.45
C TYR A 377 -21.63 -1.99 -0.02
N ASN A 378 -21.28 -2.11 1.27
CA ASN A 378 -20.65 -3.33 1.79
C ASN A 378 -21.65 -4.49 1.81
N TYR A 379 -22.92 -4.24 2.08
CA TYR A 379 -23.97 -5.24 2.06
C TYR A 379 -24.12 -5.84 0.66
N TYR A 380 -24.28 -5.03 -0.38
CA TYR A 380 -24.43 -5.51 -1.76
C TYR A 380 -23.19 -6.25 -2.25
N LEU A 381 -22.01 -5.82 -1.87
CA LEU A 381 -20.76 -6.48 -2.22
C LEU A 381 -20.58 -7.81 -1.48
N ILE A 382 -20.96 -7.91 -0.21
CA ILE A 382 -21.01 -9.16 0.55
C ILE A 382 -22.02 -10.13 -0.09
N LEU A 383 -23.17 -9.65 -0.51
CA LEU A 383 -24.18 -10.45 -1.21
C LEU A 383 -23.64 -11.00 -2.54
N LEU A 384 -22.95 -10.18 -3.31
CA LEU A 384 -22.28 -10.58 -4.55
C LEU A 384 -21.20 -11.64 -4.30
N LEU A 385 -20.38 -11.47 -3.26
CA LEU A 385 -19.37 -12.46 -2.88
C LEU A 385 -19.96 -13.76 -2.34
N GLN A 386 -21.06 -13.69 -1.63
CA GLN A 386 -21.80 -14.89 -1.23
C GLN A 386 -22.35 -15.63 -2.44
N GLY A 387 -22.85 -14.90 -3.44
CA GLY A 387 -23.25 -15.48 -4.72
C GLY A 387 -22.09 -16.16 -5.44
N VAL A 388 -20.95 -15.48 -5.57
CA VAL A 388 -19.72 -16.04 -6.16
C VAL A 388 -19.24 -17.27 -5.38
N LYS A 389 -19.20 -17.20 -4.04
CA LYS A 389 -18.84 -18.35 -3.18
C LYS A 389 -19.75 -19.54 -3.45
N THR A 390 -21.05 -19.32 -3.55
CA THR A 390 -22.02 -20.36 -3.84
C THR A 390 -21.76 -20.99 -5.21
N VAL A 391 -21.55 -20.17 -6.24
CA VAL A 391 -21.19 -20.66 -7.59
C VAL A 391 -19.89 -21.46 -7.58
N CYS A 392 -18.85 -20.98 -6.88
CA CYS A 392 -17.57 -21.70 -6.76
C CYS A 392 -17.73 -23.04 -6.03
N ILE A 393 -18.56 -23.10 -4.98
CA ILE A 393 -18.84 -24.36 -4.26
C ILE A 393 -19.56 -25.36 -5.18
N TYR A 394 -20.55 -24.91 -5.94
CA TYR A 394 -21.24 -25.76 -6.90
C TYR A 394 -20.29 -26.23 -8.02
N ALA A 395 -19.49 -25.34 -8.60
CA ALA A 395 -18.50 -25.68 -9.61
C ALA A 395 -17.48 -26.71 -9.09
N ALA A 396 -16.94 -26.52 -7.87
CA ALA A 396 -16.04 -27.48 -7.24
C ALA A 396 -16.72 -28.83 -6.99
N ARG A 397 -17.98 -28.83 -6.59
CA ARG A 397 -18.77 -30.06 -6.38
C ARG A 397 -19.00 -30.84 -7.68
N TYR A 398 -19.34 -30.13 -8.76
CA TYR A 398 -19.46 -30.73 -10.08
C TYR A 398 -18.14 -31.25 -10.64
N ALA A 399 -17.06 -30.50 -10.47
CA ALA A 399 -15.71 -30.93 -10.84
C ALA A 399 -15.30 -32.20 -10.07
N PHE A 400 -15.58 -32.26 -8.76
CA PHE A 400 -15.30 -33.44 -7.94
C PHE A 400 -16.12 -34.67 -8.40
N ILE A 401 -17.39 -34.48 -8.74
CA ILE A 401 -18.25 -35.54 -9.29
C ILE A 401 -17.71 -36.04 -10.63
N ALA A 402 -17.29 -35.13 -11.51
CA ALA A 402 -16.72 -35.48 -12.80
C ALA A 402 -15.37 -36.24 -12.64
N ILE A 403 -14.50 -35.81 -11.74
CA ILE A 403 -13.23 -36.49 -11.41
C ILE A 403 -13.52 -37.90 -10.87
N LYS A 404 -14.52 -38.04 -9.95
CA LYS A 404 -14.88 -39.32 -9.39
C LYS A 404 -15.46 -40.26 -10.47
N ALA A 405 -16.26 -39.75 -11.40
CA ALA A 405 -16.75 -40.50 -12.53
C ALA A 405 -15.62 -40.96 -13.44
N CYS A 406 -14.70 -40.07 -13.78
CA CYS A 406 -13.51 -40.42 -14.57
C CYS A 406 -12.65 -41.50 -13.89
N PHE A 407 -12.46 -41.41 -12.56
CA PHE A 407 -11.74 -42.41 -11.79
C PHE A 407 -12.47 -43.77 -11.81
N GLY A 408 -13.80 -43.74 -11.70
CA GLY A 408 -14.63 -44.95 -11.84
C GLY A 408 -14.51 -45.63 -13.20
N TYR A 409 -14.49 -44.85 -14.28
CA TYR A 409 -14.20 -45.38 -15.63
C TYR A 409 -12.82 -45.98 -15.76
N PHE A 410 -11.77 -45.33 -15.18
CA PHE A 410 -10.43 -45.85 -15.22
C PHE A 410 -10.26 -47.15 -14.44
N THR A 411 -10.86 -47.25 -13.23
CA THR A 411 -10.82 -48.48 -12.42
C THR A 411 -11.58 -49.60 -13.11
N GLY A 412 -12.73 -49.34 -13.71
CA GLY A 412 -13.48 -50.32 -14.51
C GLY A 412 -12.72 -50.80 -15.75
N PHE A 413 -12.02 -49.91 -16.44
CA PHE A 413 -11.14 -50.25 -17.57
C PHE A 413 -9.99 -51.20 -17.16
N PHE A 414 -9.30 -50.88 -16.06
CA PHE A 414 -8.21 -51.75 -15.57
C PHE A 414 -8.72 -53.10 -15.04
N GLN A 415 -9.90 -53.14 -14.41
CA GLN A 415 -10.52 -54.38 -13.99
C GLN A 415 -10.89 -55.27 -15.20
N GLY A 416 -11.53 -54.70 -16.23
CA GLY A 416 -11.81 -55.41 -17.47
C GLY A 416 -10.58 -55.91 -18.16
N PHE A 417 -9.49 -55.15 -18.15
CA PHE A 417 -8.19 -55.57 -18.71
C PHE A 417 -7.58 -56.72 -17.91
N ALA A 418 -7.67 -56.69 -16.58
CA ALA A 418 -7.20 -57.80 -15.73
C ALA A 418 -8.02 -59.09 -15.93
N ASP A 419 -9.31 -58.95 -16.15
CA ASP A 419 -10.20 -60.09 -16.39
C ASP A 419 -9.93 -60.72 -17.78
N ILE A 420 -9.59 -59.92 -18.81
CA ILE A 420 -9.17 -60.43 -20.13
C ILE A 420 -7.84 -61.17 -19.99
N ILE A 421 -6.87 -60.67 -19.24
CA ILE A 421 -5.55 -61.34 -19.01
C ILE A 421 -5.76 -62.65 -18.24
N LYS A 422 -6.68 -62.68 -17.27
CA LYS A 422 -6.99 -63.96 -16.57
C LYS A 422 -7.68 -64.95 -17.49
N ALA A 423 -8.55 -64.52 -18.37
CA ALA A 423 -9.25 -65.43 -19.32
C ALA A 423 -8.31 -65.92 -20.45
N SER A 424 -7.23 -65.18 -20.78
CA SER A 424 -6.26 -65.58 -21.78
C SER A 424 -5.16 -66.53 -21.28
N ASN A 425 -5.17 -66.88 -20.01
CA ASN A 425 -4.19 -67.83 -19.41
C ASN A 425 -4.97 -69.05 -18.85
N PRO A 426 -5.43 -70.00 -19.73
CA PRO A 426 -6.02 -71.23 -19.27
C PRO A 426 -4.96 -72.01 -18.54
N LYS A 427 -5.12 -72.14 -17.17
CA LYS A 427 -4.35 -73.15 -16.42
C LYS A 427 -4.72 -74.51 -17.03
N ASN A 428 -3.72 -75.23 -17.44
CA ASN A 428 -3.80 -76.63 -17.68
C ASN A 428 -4.34 -77.31 -16.41
N GLU A 429 -5.60 -77.66 -16.42
CA GLU A 429 -6.17 -78.69 -15.59
C GLU A 429 -5.89 -79.98 -16.37
N ASP A 430 -4.73 -80.60 -16.06
CA ASP A 430 -4.45 -82.01 -16.24
C ASP A 430 -3.17 -82.35 -15.48
N GLU A 431 -3.31 -82.73 -14.21
CA GLU A 431 -2.65 -83.86 -13.51
C GLU A 431 -3.14 -83.96 -12.06
#